data_7e67002d2a56050a837ba4fc4cc50886
#
_entry.id   7e67002d2a56050a837ba4fc4cc50886
#
_cell.length_a   1.000
_cell.length_b   1.000
_cell.length_c   1.000
_cell.angle_alpha   90.00
_cell.angle_beta   90.00
_cell.angle_gamma   90.00
#
_symmetry.space_group_name_H-M   'P 1'
#
loop_
_entity.id
_entity.type
_entity.pdbx_description
1 polymer ?
#
loop_
_entity_poly.entity_id
_entity_poly.type
_entity_poly.pdbx_seq_one_letter_code
_entity_poly.pdbx_strand_id
1 'polypeptide(L)'
;MKTTVFTKYHIANGAKMAEFAGFNMPIEFSGINDEHHTVRNGAGVFDVSHMGEIWVKGENATALLQKIGTNDVTKLYDGKAQYSCMPNGKGGIVDDIIIYRYSEQKYLICVNAANIDKDWAHILEQGKAFGMREGVELENASDRISQLAVQGPLAMKIVQKMCEEEVENMEYYTFKQLQLAGCEVILSMTGYTGSGGCEIYMHNDDADHIWEELWKAGEEYGLKNIGLGARDTLRLEKGFCLYGDEIDDTTSPIEAGLGWITKFVEGKDFIDRELLAEQKANGVERKLVGLKMIDRGIPRHEYKVADTEGNEIGHITSGTMSPCLKVGIGMAYVKSEFAKVGTEVCVIIRDRLLKAEVVKLPFV
;
A
#
# COMPACT_ATOMS: atom_id res chain seq x y z
N MET A 1 0.09 -17.69 15.37
CA MET A 1 -0.56 -16.85 14.36
C MET A 1 -1.40 -15.82 15.10
N LYS A 2 -1.14 -14.53 14.85
CA LYS A 2 -1.90 -13.41 15.45
C LYS A 2 -3.32 -13.34 14.86
N THR A 3 -4.21 -12.64 15.53
CA THR A 3 -5.57 -12.34 15.05
C THR A 3 -5.81 -10.85 15.18
N THR A 4 -6.69 -10.31 14.33
CA THR A 4 -7.22 -8.95 14.49
C THR A 4 -8.47 -8.99 15.38
N VAL A 5 -8.94 -7.84 15.83
CA VAL A 5 -10.21 -7.73 16.57
C VAL A 5 -11.39 -8.25 15.72
N PHE A 6 -11.30 -8.10 14.39
CA PHE A 6 -12.34 -8.48 13.43
C PHE A 6 -12.32 -9.95 13.01
N THR A 7 -11.30 -10.74 13.37
CA THR A 7 -11.17 -12.15 12.98
C THR A 7 -12.42 -12.98 13.30
N LYS A 8 -13.07 -12.71 14.46
CA LYS A 8 -14.31 -13.38 14.86
C LYS A 8 -15.46 -13.14 13.86
N TYR A 9 -15.56 -11.93 13.32
CA TYR A 9 -16.57 -11.58 12.31
C TYR A 9 -16.28 -12.23 10.96
N HIS A 10 -15.01 -12.32 10.57
CA HIS A 10 -14.62 -12.97 9.32
C HIS A 10 -15.00 -14.45 9.34
N ILE A 11 -14.68 -15.16 10.43
CA ILE A 11 -15.04 -16.55 10.61
C ILE A 11 -16.56 -16.73 10.61
N ALA A 12 -17.31 -15.89 11.34
CA ALA A 12 -18.76 -15.92 11.40
C ALA A 12 -19.43 -15.67 10.04
N ASN A 13 -18.82 -14.86 9.19
CA ASN A 13 -19.27 -14.57 7.83
C ASN A 13 -18.75 -15.57 6.76
N GLY A 14 -18.14 -16.68 7.19
CA GLY A 14 -17.72 -17.75 6.30
C GLY A 14 -16.51 -17.43 5.41
N ALA A 15 -15.63 -16.52 5.85
CA ALA A 15 -14.41 -16.20 5.13
C ALA A 15 -13.50 -17.41 4.99
N LYS A 16 -12.87 -17.55 3.83
CA LYS A 16 -11.72 -18.44 3.66
C LYS A 16 -10.50 -17.77 4.29
N MET A 17 -10.10 -18.26 5.45
CA MET A 17 -9.00 -17.72 6.22
C MET A 17 -7.67 -18.35 5.80
N ALA A 18 -6.59 -17.56 5.81
CA ALA A 18 -5.21 -18.02 5.64
C ALA A 18 -4.23 -17.15 6.43
N GLU A 19 -3.01 -17.67 6.58
CA GLU A 19 -1.91 -16.91 7.15
C GLU A 19 -1.46 -15.84 6.16
N PHE A 20 -1.31 -14.59 6.66
CA PHE A 20 -0.73 -13.47 5.95
C PHE A 20 0.05 -12.58 6.93
N ALA A 21 1.35 -12.42 6.69
CA ALA A 21 2.25 -11.61 7.54
C ALA A 21 2.15 -11.94 9.05
N GLY A 22 2.02 -13.22 9.39
CA GLY A 22 1.89 -13.70 10.76
C GLY A 22 0.47 -13.65 11.35
N PHE A 23 -0.50 -13.11 10.61
CA PHE A 23 -1.91 -12.99 11.03
C PHE A 23 -2.81 -14.00 10.32
N ASN A 24 -3.92 -14.38 10.98
CA ASN A 24 -5.01 -15.16 10.39
C ASN A 24 -5.98 -14.19 9.70
N MET A 25 -5.88 -14.06 8.38
CA MET A 25 -6.60 -13.04 7.60
C MET A 25 -7.60 -13.65 6.61
N PRO A 26 -8.69 -12.94 6.29
CA PRO A 26 -9.64 -13.37 5.27
C PRO A 26 -9.05 -13.18 3.86
N ILE A 27 -8.98 -14.26 3.09
CA ILE A 27 -8.52 -14.22 1.69
C ILE A 27 -9.67 -13.90 0.75
N GLU A 28 -10.84 -14.50 0.99
CA GLU A 28 -12.07 -14.27 0.22
C GLU A 28 -13.32 -14.64 1.04
N PHE A 29 -14.45 -14.04 0.66
CA PHE A 29 -15.79 -14.32 1.21
C PHE A 29 -16.73 -14.85 0.11
N SER A 30 -17.05 -14.00 -0.86
CA SER A 30 -17.97 -14.33 -1.97
C SER A 30 -17.23 -14.67 -3.27
N GLY A 31 -15.92 -14.66 -3.22
CA GLY A 31 -15.04 -14.91 -4.36
C GLY A 31 -14.37 -13.65 -4.89
N ILE A 32 -13.09 -13.77 -5.25
CA ILE A 32 -12.20 -12.66 -5.61
C ILE A 32 -12.80 -11.74 -6.69
N ASN A 33 -13.41 -12.31 -7.74
CA ASN A 33 -13.98 -11.51 -8.83
C ASN A 33 -15.21 -10.71 -8.40
N ASP A 34 -16.12 -11.31 -7.60
CA ASP A 34 -17.30 -10.62 -7.07
C ASP A 34 -16.89 -9.48 -6.14
N GLU A 35 -15.96 -9.76 -5.25
CA GLU A 35 -15.41 -8.79 -4.30
C GLU A 35 -14.70 -7.64 -5.02
N HIS A 36 -13.87 -7.95 -6.02
CA HIS A 36 -13.21 -6.95 -6.86
C HIS A 36 -14.22 -5.99 -7.53
N HIS A 37 -15.24 -6.55 -8.17
CA HIS A 37 -16.27 -5.73 -8.83
C HIS A 37 -17.13 -4.97 -7.83
N THR A 38 -17.37 -5.52 -6.64
CA THR A 38 -18.04 -4.79 -5.55
C THR A 38 -17.30 -3.50 -5.20
N VAL A 39 -15.97 -3.58 -5.05
CA VAL A 39 -15.15 -2.38 -4.76
C VAL A 39 -15.10 -1.42 -5.94
N ARG A 40 -15.03 -1.91 -7.18
CA ARG A 40 -15.02 -1.02 -8.37
C ARG A 40 -16.32 -0.26 -8.56
N ASN A 41 -17.48 -0.86 -8.23
CA ASN A 41 -18.81 -0.35 -8.60
C ASN A 41 -19.69 0.07 -7.42
N GLY A 42 -19.32 -0.31 -6.20
CA GLY A 42 -20.13 -0.09 -4.99
C GLY A 42 -19.29 0.30 -3.78
N ALA A 43 -19.33 -0.50 -2.73
CA ALA A 43 -18.51 -0.35 -1.55
C ALA A 43 -18.15 -1.70 -0.93
N GLY A 44 -16.91 -1.83 -0.50
CA GLY A 44 -16.41 -2.96 0.24
C GLY A 44 -15.58 -2.55 1.46
N VAL A 45 -15.59 -3.37 2.49
CA VAL A 45 -14.78 -3.19 3.70
C VAL A 45 -13.72 -4.27 3.79
N PHE A 46 -12.48 -3.84 3.98
CA PHE A 46 -11.32 -4.67 4.26
C PHE A 46 -10.90 -4.50 5.72
N ASP A 47 -10.62 -5.59 6.39
CA ASP A 47 -9.81 -5.55 7.60
C ASP A 47 -8.34 -5.42 7.21
N VAL A 48 -7.72 -4.33 7.59
CA VAL A 48 -6.29 -4.05 7.40
C VAL A 48 -5.58 -3.78 8.73
N SER A 49 -6.17 -4.27 9.83
CA SER A 49 -5.62 -4.12 11.21
C SER A 49 -4.32 -4.90 11.44
N HIS A 50 -3.84 -5.63 10.44
CA HIS A 50 -2.52 -6.25 10.48
C HIS A 50 -1.38 -5.26 10.17
N MET A 51 -1.70 -4.10 9.60
CA MET A 51 -0.73 -3.01 9.37
C MET A 51 -0.16 -2.50 10.70
N GLY A 52 0.92 -1.74 10.64
CA GLY A 52 1.54 -1.14 11.83
C GLY A 52 1.43 0.37 11.87
N GLU A 53 1.32 0.91 13.08
CA GLU A 53 1.19 2.35 13.36
C GLU A 53 2.27 2.79 14.34
N ILE A 54 3.07 3.77 13.90
CA ILE A 54 4.19 4.30 14.67
C ILE A 54 4.03 5.81 14.83
N TRP A 55 3.98 6.26 16.06
CA TRP A 55 4.00 7.69 16.40
C TRP A 55 5.42 8.23 16.43
N VAL A 56 5.61 9.39 15.80
CA VAL A 56 6.84 10.19 15.84
C VAL A 56 6.48 11.58 16.35
N LYS A 57 7.01 11.94 17.53
CA LYS A 57 6.64 13.15 18.28
C LYS A 57 7.87 13.97 18.67
N GLY A 58 7.67 15.25 18.99
CA GLY A 58 8.71 16.14 19.50
C GLY A 58 9.35 17.03 18.44
N GLU A 59 10.24 17.92 18.88
CA GLU A 59 10.84 18.98 18.07
C GLU A 59 11.63 18.44 16.85
N ASN A 60 12.19 17.22 16.97
CA ASN A 60 12.99 16.59 15.93
C ASN A 60 12.18 15.65 15.03
N ALA A 61 10.85 15.57 15.17
CA ALA A 61 10.00 14.66 14.40
C ALA A 61 10.12 14.87 12.88
N THR A 62 9.98 16.12 12.44
CA THR A 62 10.15 16.47 11.00
C THR A 62 11.55 16.15 10.50
N ALA A 63 12.60 16.42 11.30
CA ALA A 63 13.99 16.17 10.91
C ALA A 63 14.29 14.68 10.75
N LEU A 64 13.79 13.84 11.67
CA LEU A 64 13.90 12.39 11.56
C LEU A 64 13.20 11.89 10.29
N LEU A 65 11.94 12.30 10.06
CA LEU A 65 11.17 11.85 8.89
C LEU A 65 11.77 12.34 7.57
N GLN A 66 12.39 13.54 7.54
CA GLN A 66 13.17 13.98 6.40
C GLN A 66 14.40 13.11 6.14
N LYS A 67 15.02 12.57 7.19
CA LYS A 67 16.22 11.72 7.08
C LYS A 67 15.89 10.31 6.61
N ILE A 68 14.83 9.71 7.14
CA ILE A 68 14.50 8.30 6.83
C ILE A 68 13.60 8.14 5.59
N GLY A 69 12.89 9.19 5.15
CA GLY A 69 11.96 9.13 4.03
C GLY A 69 12.52 9.75 2.75
N THR A 70 12.20 9.18 1.60
CA THR A 70 12.59 9.71 0.28
C THR A 70 11.79 10.95 -0.11
N ASN A 71 10.55 11.09 0.36
CA ASN A 71 9.68 12.20 0.01
C ASN A 71 9.90 13.42 0.94
N ASP A 72 9.48 14.58 0.51
CA ASP A 72 9.70 15.84 1.25
C ASP A 72 8.56 16.11 2.24
N VAL A 73 8.80 15.74 3.50
CA VAL A 73 7.84 15.88 4.61
C VAL A 73 7.53 17.36 4.92
N THR A 74 8.44 18.29 4.58
CA THR A 74 8.21 19.73 4.80
C THR A 74 7.11 20.31 3.92
N LYS A 75 6.70 19.58 2.88
CA LYS A 75 5.58 19.98 2.00
C LYS A 75 4.21 19.57 2.55
N LEU A 76 4.19 18.78 3.61
CA LEU A 76 2.94 18.46 4.30
C LEU A 76 2.46 19.67 5.11
N TYR A 77 1.15 19.86 5.14
CA TYR A 77 0.44 20.70 6.11
C TYR A 77 -0.34 19.83 7.09
N ASP A 78 -0.79 20.38 8.20
CA ASP A 78 -1.52 19.65 9.22
C ASP A 78 -2.84 19.06 8.65
N GLY A 79 -3.04 17.75 8.79
CA GLY A 79 -4.13 17.02 8.15
C GLY A 79 -3.80 16.43 6.77
N LYS A 80 -2.55 16.52 6.29
CA LYS A 80 -2.12 15.91 5.00
C LYS A 80 -1.35 14.62 5.24
N ALA A 81 -1.59 13.64 4.34
CA ALA A 81 -0.84 12.39 4.27
C ALA A 81 0.14 12.41 3.10
N GLN A 82 1.18 11.56 3.17
CA GLN A 82 2.20 11.44 2.12
C GLN A 82 2.72 10.00 2.02
N TYR A 83 2.79 9.48 0.80
CA TYR A 83 3.46 8.23 0.49
C TYR A 83 4.97 8.45 0.35
N SER A 84 5.78 7.58 0.93
CA SER A 84 7.24 7.66 0.93
C SER A 84 7.85 6.26 1.01
N CYS A 85 9.11 6.11 0.59
CA CYS A 85 9.94 4.95 0.90
C CYS A 85 10.93 5.28 2.01
N MET A 86 11.30 4.29 2.80
CA MET A 86 12.44 4.33 3.73
C MET A 86 13.62 3.58 3.10
N PRO A 87 14.70 4.26 2.66
CA PRO A 87 15.90 3.61 2.13
C PRO A 87 16.70 2.92 3.25
N ASN A 88 17.44 1.87 2.88
CA ASN A 88 18.15 1.00 3.83
C ASN A 88 19.66 1.30 4.00
N GLY A 89 20.19 2.32 3.32
CA GLY A 89 21.62 2.66 3.33
C GLY A 89 22.46 1.83 2.35
N LYS A 90 21.83 1.00 1.52
CA LYS A 90 22.49 0.14 0.51
C LYS A 90 21.80 0.20 -0.85
N GLY A 91 20.96 1.21 -1.05
CA GLY A 91 20.19 1.42 -2.27
C GLY A 91 18.86 0.67 -2.36
N GLY A 92 18.53 -0.19 -1.39
CA GLY A 92 17.25 -0.87 -1.29
C GLY A 92 16.24 -0.13 -0.39
N ILE A 93 15.08 -0.71 -0.21
CA ILE A 93 13.94 -0.14 0.53
C ILE A 93 13.69 -0.98 1.79
N VAL A 94 13.74 -0.33 2.97
CA VAL A 94 13.31 -0.95 4.24
C VAL A 94 11.81 -1.22 4.21
N ASP A 95 11.02 -0.19 3.88
CA ASP A 95 9.58 -0.28 3.66
C ASP A 95 9.05 0.91 2.85
N ASP A 96 7.86 0.77 2.29
CA ASP A 96 7.05 1.88 1.78
C ASP A 96 5.95 2.20 2.80
N ILE A 97 5.77 3.49 3.06
CA ILE A 97 5.02 3.99 4.20
C ILE A 97 4.08 5.13 3.84
N ILE A 98 3.03 5.31 4.65
CA ILE A 98 2.23 6.53 4.64
C ILE A 98 2.56 7.36 5.89
N ILE A 99 2.90 8.63 5.69
CA ILE A 99 3.19 9.59 6.76
C ILE A 99 2.02 10.54 6.88
N TYR A 100 1.45 10.65 8.07
CA TYR A 100 0.33 11.55 8.44
C TYR A 100 0.84 12.68 9.30
N ARG A 101 0.71 13.93 8.84
CA ARG A 101 1.13 15.09 9.63
C ARG A 101 -0.03 15.66 10.44
N TYR A 102 0.05 15.56 11.76
CA TYR A 102 -0.82 16.25 12.71
C TYR A 102 -0.35 17.67 13.00
N SER A 103 0.96 17.82 13.15
CA SER A 103 1.67 19.09 13.33
C SER A 103 3.15 18.89 12.97
N GLU A 104 3.96 19.94 12.99
CA GLU A 104 5.42 19.84 12.81
C GLU A 104 6.11 18.92 13.85
N GLN A 105 5.46 18.70 14.98
CA GLN A 105 6.00 17.91 16.09
C GLN A 105 5.21 16.63 16.35
N LYS A 106 4.26 16.25 15.47
CA LYS A 106 3.46 15.04 15.69
C LYS A 106 3.05 14.41 14.36
N TYR A 107 3.52 13.19 14.15
CA TYR A 107 3.21 12.38 12.97
C TYR A 107 2.80 10.97 13.35
N LEU A 108 1.97 10.36 12.52
CA LEU A 108 1.72 8.93 12.51
C LEU A 108 2.32 8.36 11.22
N ILE A 109 2.96 7.20 11.32
CA ILE A 109 3.43 6.43 10.18
C ILE A 109 2.63 5.13 10.13
N CYS A 110 2.04 4.81 8.97
CA CYS A 110 1.49 3.49 8.70
C CYS A 110 2.51 2.68 7.89
N VAL A 111 2.82 1.46 8.36
CA VAL A 111 3.84 0.56 7.81
C VAL A 111 3.25 -0.79 7.43
N ASN A 112 3.92 -1.54 6.54
CA ASN A 112 3.48 -2.87 6.13
C ASN A 112 3.59 -3.90 7.26
N ALA A 113 2.60 -4.78 7.36
CA ALA A 113 2.47 -5.78 8.42
C ALA A 113 3.72 -6.66 8.61
N ALA A 114 4.29 -7.15 7.52
CA ALA A 114 5.49 -8.01 7.55
C ALA A 114 6.75 -7.28 8.02
N ASN A 115 6.74 -5.95 7.98
CA ASN A 115 7.91 -5.10 8.23
C ASN A 115 7.85 -4.38 9.59
N ILE A 116 6.79 -4.49 10.38
CA ILE A 116 6.59 -3.72 11.63
C ILE A 116 7.83 -3.74 12.52
N ASP A 117 8.38 -4.92 12.82
CA ASP A 117 9.55 -5.05 13.69
C ASP A 117 10.82 -4.47 13.06
N LYS A 118 10.99 -4.65 11.74
CA LYS A 118 12.12 -4.11 10.97
C LYS A 118 12.07 -2.59 10.92
N ASP A 119 10.89 -2.04 10.63
CA ASP A 119 10.66 -0.59 10.55
C ASP A 119 10.84 0.08 11.90
N TRP A 120 10.28 -0.55 12.95
CA TRP A 120 10.46 -0.07 14.30
C TRP A 120 11.93 -0.01 14.71
N ALA A 121 12.70 -1.08 14.44
CA ALA A 121 14.13 -1.11 14.71
C ALA A 121 14.90 -0.04 13.91
N HIS A 122 14.54 0.14 12.63
CA HIS A 122 15.15 1.17 11.78
C HIS A 122 14.86 2.59 12.30
N ILE A 123 13.61 2.90 12.63
CA ILE A 123 13.19 4.20 13.15
C ILE A 123 13.85 4.50 14.50
N LEU A 124 13.93 3.52 15.39
CA LEU A 124 14.62 3.67 16.68
C LEU A 124 16.12 3.96 16.47
N GLU A 125 16.78 3.23 15.58
CA GLU A 125 18.21 3.42 15.31
C GLU A 125 18.51 4.81 14.75
N GLN A 126 17.72 5.25 13.76
CA GLN A 126 17.87 6.57 13.17
C GLN A 126 17.48 7.69 14.17
N GLY A 127 16.49 7.45 15.01
CA GLY A 127 16.03 8.39 16.04
C GLY A 127 17.10 8.75 17.06
N LYS A 128 18.06 7.86 17.34
CA LYS A 128 19.18 8.13 18.27
C LYS A 128 19.98 9.37 17.88
N ALA A 129 20.23 9.56 16.57
CA ALA A 129 20.97 10.72 16.07
C ALA A 129 20.22 12.05 16.31
N PHE A 130 18.92 11.99 16.54
CA PHE A 130 18.06 13.13 16.85
C PHE A 130 17.70 13.23 18.34
N GLY A 131 18.32 12.40 19.21
CA GLY A 131 18.03 12.35 20.63
C GLY A 131 16.63 11.86 21.00
N MET A 132 15.96 11.15 20.07
CA MET A 132 14.61 10.63 20.28
C MET A 132 14.65 9.27 21.01
N ARG A 133 13.68 9.04 21.87
CA ARG A 133 13.64 7.91 22.80
C ARG A 133 12.36 7.11 22.59
N GLU A 134 12.48 5.81 22.72
CA GLU A 134 11.35 4.88 22.80
C GLU A 134 10.45 5.23 24.02
N GLY A 135 9.14 5.17 23.79
CA GLY A 135 8.12 5.46 24.82
C GLY A 135 7.96 6.95 25.15
N VAL A 136 8.73 7.84 24.52
CA VAL A 136 8.63 9.30 24.70
C VAL A 136 8.33 9.98 23.37
N GLU A 137 9.32 10.10 22.50
CA GLU A 137 9.16 10.70 21.17
C GLU A 137 8.77 9.65 20.10
N LEU A 138 9.16 8.39 20.27
CA LEU A 138 8.88 7.28 19.38
C LEU A 138 8.03 6.23 20.08
N GLU A 139 6.92 5.84 19.46
CA GLU A 139 5.97 4.90 20.07
C GLU A 139 5.37 3.97 19.00
N ASN A 140 5.57 2.66 19.17
CA ASN A 140 4.87 1.66 18.37
C ASN A 140 3.46 1.43 18.99
N ALA A 141 2.43 1.78 18.24
CA ALA A 141 1.03 1.69 18.64
C ALA A 141 0.27 0.55 17.96
N SER A 142 0.95 -0.25 17.12
CA SER A 142 0.34 -1.25 16.23
C SER A 142 -0.58 -2.25 16.95
N ASP A 143 -0.23 -2.66 18.18
CA ASP A 143 -1.05 -3.61 18.92
C ASP A 143 -2.33 -3.00 19.55
N ARG A 144 -2.51 -1.68 19.45
CA ARG A 144 -3.64 -0.95 20.08
C ARG A 144 -4.60 -0.33 19.08
N ILE A 145 -4.23 -0.29 17.83
CA ILE A 145 -5.00 0.33 16.74
C ILE A 145 -5.52 -0.76 15.82
N SER A 146 -6.81 -0.68 15.52
CA SER A 146 -7.45 -1.44 14.44
C SER A 146 -7.69 -0.52 13.26
N GLN A 147 -7.59 -1.09 12.06
CA GLN A 147 -7.75 -0.33 10.82
C GLN A 147 -8.72 -1.04 9.87
N LEU A 148 -9.73 -0.30 9.39
CA LEU A 148 -10.62 -0.72 8.33
C LEU A 148 -10.40 0.15 7.09
N ALA A 149 -10.37 -0.46 5.91
CA ALA A 149 -10.42 0.26 4.65
C ALA A 149 -11.81 0.08 4.03
N VAL A 150 -12.58 1.17 3.94
CA VAL A 150 -13.89 1.21 3.28
C VAL A 150 -13.70 1.83 1.91
N GLN A 151 -13.79 1.01 0.86
CA GLN A 151 -13.32 1.38 -0.47
C GLN A 151 -14.43 1.20 -1.52
N GLY A 152 -14.41 2.10 -2.52
CA GLY A 152 -15.33 2.11 -3.64
C GLY A 152 -16.12 3.42 -3.75
N PRO A 153 -16.82 3.65 -4.86
CA PRO A 153 -17.52 4.93 -5.14
C PRO A 153 -18.65 5.26 -4.16
N LEU A 154 -19.16 4.28 -3.42
CA LEU A 154 -20.21 4.50 -2.42
C LEU A 154 -19.67 4.54 -0.98
N ALA A 155 -18.37 4.31 -0.77
CA ALA A 155 -17.76 4.21 0.55
C ALA A 155 -18.01 5.48 1.41
N MET A 156 -17.75 6.67 0.84
CA MET A 156 -17.86 7.90 1.61
C MET A 156 -19.32 8.27 1.95
N LYS A 157 -20.29 7.82 1.15
CA LYS A 157 -21.73 7.96 1.49
C LYS A 157 -22.10 7.14 2.72
N ILE A 158 -21.51 5.94 2.85
CA ILE A 158 -21.71 5.07 4.02
C ILE A 158 -21.11 5.73 5.25
N VAL A 159 -19.85 6.16 5.16
CA VAL A 159 -19.11 6.77 6.29
C VAL A 159 -19.76 8.08 6.73
N GLN A 160 -20.29 8.89 5.79
CA GLN A 160 -21.00 10.14 6.09
C GLN A 160 -22.22 9.91 7.00
N LYS A 161 -22.88 8.75 6.91
CA LYS A 161 -24.02 8.41 7.80
C LYS A 161 -23.60 8.14 9.25
N MET A 162 -22.34 7.92 9.50
CA MET A 162 -21.80 7.58 10.82
C MET A 162 -21.24 8.80 11.58
N CYS A 163 -21.19 9.99 10.95
CA CYS A 163 -20.67 11.21 11.58
C CYS A 163 -21.48 12.45 11.19
N GLU A 164 -21.40 13.46 12.07
CA GLU A 164 -22.07 14.75 11.86
C GLU A 164 -21.25 15.70 10.97
N GLU A 165 -19.90 15.53 10.99
CA GLU A 165 -19.02 16.34 10.14
C GLU A 165 -19.14 15.96 8.68
N GLU A 166 -19.02 16.97 7.81
CA GLU A 166 -18.94 16.73 6.36
C GLU A 166 -17.61 16.05 6.00
N VAL A 167 -17.70 14.80 5.51
CA VAL A 167 -16.55 13.98 5.15
C VAL A 167 -16.62 13.45 3.71
N GLU A 168 -17.78 13.49 3.06
CA GLU A 168 -17.99 12.92 1.72
C GLU A 168 -17.05 13.54 0.67
N ASN A 169 -16.75 14.85 0.83
CA ASN A 169 -15.95 15.61 -0.11
C ASN A 169 -14.52 15.91 0.38
N MET A 170 -14.01 15.17 1.35
CA MET A 170 -12.62 15.33 1.79
C MET A 170 -11.62 15.07 0.65
N GLU A 171 -10.56 15.89 0.60
CA GLU A 171 -9.51 15.78 -0.42
C GLU A 171 -8.70 14.47 -0.27
N TYR A 172 -8.35 13.84 -1.39
CA TYR A 172 -7.48 12.66 -1.41
C TYR A 172 -6.11 12.94 -0.76
N TYR A 173 -5.61 11.99 0.02
CA TYR A 173 -4.43 12.13 0.87
C TYR A 173 -4.55 13.23 1.94
N THR A 174 -5.78 13.47 2.45
CA THR A 174 -6.00 14.22 3.69
C THR A 174 -6.59 13.31 4.75
N PHE A 175 -6.49 13.70 6.02
CA PHE A 175 -7.09 12.98 7.13
C PHE A 175 -7.62 13.96 8.19
N LYS A 176 -8.54 13.48 9.00
CA LYS A 176 -9.08 14.18 10.17
C LYS A 176 -9.17 13.22 11.35
N GLN A 177 -9.00 13.77 12.54
CA GLN A 177 -9.42 13.13 13.78
C GLN A 177 -10.82 13.64 14.09
N LEU A 178 -11.78 12.74 14.21
CA LEU A 178 -13.21 13.08 14.39
C LEU A 178 -13.96 11.98 15.13
N GLN A 179 -15.24 12.27 15.46
CA GLN A 179 -16.14 11.27 16.04
C GLN A 179 -16.90 10.53 14.94
N LEU A 180 -16.74 9.20 14.90
CA LEU A 180 -17.46 8.31 14.01
C LEU A 180 -18.30 7.36 14.86
N ALA A 181 -19.63 7.41 14.73
CA ALA A 181 -20.56 6.67 15.59
C ALA A 181 -20.31 6.88 17.10
N GLY A 182 -19.83 8.05 17.50
CA GLY A 182 -19.53 8.38 18.90
C GLY A 182 -18.17 7.93 19.41
N CYS A 183 -17.32 7.31 18.57
CA CYS A 183 -15.95 6.92 18.89
C CYS A 183 -14.94 7.84 18.20
N GLU A 184 -13.84 8.15 18.89
CA GLU A 184 -12.73 8.91 18.29
C GLU A 184 -11.96 8.06 17.28
N VAL A 185 -11.87 8.51 16.04
CA VAL A 185 -11.15 7.83 14.97
C VAL A 185 -10.26 8.79 14.18
N ILE A 186 -9.31 8.23 13.46
CA ILE A 186 -8.61 8.91 12.39
C ILE A 186 -9.28 8.45 11.09
N LEU A 187 -9.93 9.37 10.38
CA LEU A 187 -10.50 9.13 9.06
C LEU A 187 -9.56 9.67 8.00
N SER A 188 -9.02 8.79 7.18
CA SER A 188 -8.05 9.13 6.14
C SER A 188 -8.59 8.84 4.75
N MET A 189 -8.45 9.81 3.84
CA MET A 189 -8.77 9.66 2.41
C MET A 189 -7.63 8.97 1.66
N THR A 190 -7.28 7.79 2.13
CA THR A 190 -6.25 6.90 1.57
C THR A 190 -6.87 5.54 1.25
N GLY A 191 -6.11 4.68 0.58
CA GLY A 191 -6.51 3.34 0.23
C GLY A 191 -5.61 2.73 -0.83
N TYR A 192 -5.82 1.45 -1.10
CA TYR A 192 -4.95 0.62 -1.95
C TYR A 192 -5.70 -0.01 -3.12
N THR A 193 -6.81 0.60 -3.54
CA THR A 193 -7.70 0.05 -4.57
C THR A 193 -7.81 0.92 -5.82
N GLY A 194 -7.52 2.21 -5.68
CA GLY A 194 -7.76 3.20 -6.73
C GLY A 194 -9.23 3.34 -7.12
N SER A 195 -10.16 2.98 -6.21
CA SER A 195 -11.62 3.08 -6.40
C SER A 195 -12.26 4.20 -5.56
N GLY A 196 -11.45 4.99 -4.84
CA GLY A 196 -11.92 5.93 -3.84
C GLY A 196 -12.30 5.24 -2.52
N GLY A 197 -12.68 6.05 -1.54
CA GLY A 197 -12.99 5.61 -0.19
C GLY A 197 -12.00 6.13 0.83
N CYS A 198 -11.98 5.51 2.00
CA CYS A 198 -11.18 5.94 3.13
C CYS A 198 -10.61 4.76 3.92
N GLU A 199 -9.74 5.08 4.86
CA GLU A 199 -9.26 4.21 5.93
C GLU A 199 -9.64 4.80 7.27
N ILE A 200 -10.09 3.95 8.19
CA ILE A 200 -10.56 4.31 9.52
C ILE A 200 -9.64 3.63 10.54
N TYR A 201 -8.87 4.42 11.26
CA TYR A 201 -8.03 3.96 12.36
C TYR A 201 -8.77 4.22 13.67
N MET A 202 -8.86 3.22 14.54
CA MET A 202 -9.60 3.28 15.80
C MET A 202 -8.86 2.53 16.90
N HIS A 203 -9.13 2.87 18.15
CA HIS A 203 -8.68 2.04 19.26
C HIS A 203 -9.36 0.68 19.21
N ASN A 204 -8.66 -0.38 19.61
CA ASN A 204 -9.21 -1.73 19.61
C ASN A 204 -10.51 -1.89 20.41
N ASP A 205 -10.66 -1.10 21.49
CA ASP A 205 -11.86 -1.15 22.33
C ASP A 205 -13.12 -0.62 21.61
N ASP A 206 -12.95 0.23 20.60
CA ASP A 206 -14.04 0.81 19.81
C ASP A 206 -14.36 0.00 18.54
N ALA A 207 -13.50 -0.95 18.19
CA ALA A 207 -13.54 -1.65 16.92
C ALA A 207 -14.85 -2.42 16.68
N ASP A 208 -15.37 -3.11 17.71
CA ASP A 208 -16.63 -3.85 17.61
C ASP A 208 -17.80 -2.91 17.34
N HIS A 209 -17.86 -1.78 18.05
CA HIS A 209 -18.93 -0.80 17.87
C HIS A 209 -18.89 -0.14 16.49
N ILE A 210 -17.70 0.29 16.04
CA ILE A 210 -17.50 0.86 14.69
C ILE A 210 -17.89 -0.17 13.61
N TRP A 211 -17.50 -1.44 13.78
CA TRP A 211 -17.89 -2.51 12.86
C TRP A 211 -19.42 -2.63 12.73
N GLU A 212 -20.14 -2.71 13.85
CA GLU A 212 -21.59 -2.86 13.83
C GLU A 212 -22.30 -1.65 13.19
N GLU A 213 -21.87 -0.43 13.52
CA GLU A 213 -22.45 0.80 12.96
C GLU A 213 -22.11 0.93 11.47
N LEU A 214 -20.92 0.52 11.04
CA LEU A 214 -20.55 0.50 9.62
C LEU A 214 -21.47 -0.42 8.79
N TRP A 215 -21.78 -1.61 9.33
CA TRP A 215 -22.70 -2.53 8.68
C TRP A 215 -24.12 -1.99 8.60
N LYS A 216 -24.62 -1.36 9.66
CA LYS A 216 -25.94 -0.69 9.65
C LYS A 216 -25.99 0.44 8.61
N ALA A 217 -24.96 1.28 8.58
CA ALA A 217 -24.87 2.38 7.61
C ALA A 217 -24.73 1.89 6.16
N GLY A 218 -24.06 0.75 5.96
CA GLY A 218 -23.76 0.18 4.65
C GLY A 218 -24.88 -0.69 4.06
N GLU A 219 -25.90 -1.09 4.83
CA GLU A 219 -26.92 -2.04 4.41
C GLU A 219 -27.63 -1.61 3.11
N GLU A 220 -28.11 -0.36 3.04
CA GLU A 220 -28.79 0.16 1.85
C GLU A 220 -27.88 0.30 0.62
N TYR A 221 -26.57 0.35 0.81
CA TYR A 221 -25.56 0.47 -0.25
C TYR A 221 -25.00 -0.88 -0.69
N GLY A 222 -25.44 -1.98 -0.06
CA GLY A 222 -24.96 -3.32 -0.36
C GLY A 222 -23.47 -3.51 -0.01
N LEU A 223 -23.02 -2.93 1.11
CA LEU A 223 -21.65 -3.11 1.61
C LEU A 223 -21.31 -4.59 1.73
N LYS A 224 -20.13 -4.99 1.27
CA LYS A 224 -19.63 -6.37 1.38
C LYS A 224 -18.29 -6.44 2.08
N ASN A 225 -18.03 -7.57 2.74
CA ASN A 225 -16.70 -7.96 3.19
C ASN A 225 -15.81 -8.26 1.99
N ILE A 226 -14.58 -7.79 2.03
CA ILE A 226 -13.59 -7.98 0.97
C ILE A 226 -12.32 -8.60 1.55
N GLY A 227 -11.86 -9.68 0.93
CA GLY A 227 -10.65 -10.37 1.35
C GLY A 227 -9.38 -9.88 0.66
N LEU A 228 -8.23 -10.39 1.13
CA LEU A 228 -6.92 -10.02 0.62
C LEU A 228 -6.70 -10.44 -0.84
N GLY A 229 -7.41 -11.47 -1.33
CA GLY A 229 -7.34 -11.86 -2.73
C GLY A 229 -7.85 -10.77 -3.69
N ALA A 230 -8.95 -10.12 -3.34
CA ALA A 230 -9.45 -8.97 -4.12
C ALA A 230 -8.58 -7.72 -3.89
N ARG A 231 -8.04 -7.50 -2.67
CA ARG A 231 -7.05 -6.43 -2.41
C ARG A 231 -5.88 -6.52 -3.39
N ASP A 232 -5.33 -7.71 -3.61
CA ASP A 232 -4.21 -7.92 -4.54
C ASP A 232 -4.60 -7.64 -6.00
N THR A 233 -5.74 -8.14 -6.48
CA THR A 233 -6.17 -7.87 -7.86
C THR A 233 -6.47 -6.39 -8.09
N LEU A 234 -7.04 -5.69 -7.10
CA LEU A 234 -7.36 -4.27 -7.15
C LEU A 234 -6.10 -3.40 -7.22
N ARG A 235 -5.14 -3.64 -6.32
CA ARG A 235 -3.89 -2.88 -6.28
C ARG A 235 -3.06 -3.10 -7.55
N LEU A 236 -3.00 -4.34 -8.05
CA LEU A 236 -2.24 -4.71 -9.24
C LEU A 236 -2.80 -4.02 -10.50
N GLU A 237 -4.13 -3.96 -10.66
CA GLU A 237 -4.74 -3.21 -11.77
C GLU A 237 -4.35 -1.72 -11.76
N LYS A 238 -4.06 -1.15 -10.59
CA LYS A 238 -3.59 0.23 -10.45
C LYS A 238 -2.07 0.36 -10.51
N GLY A 239 -1.33 -0.75 -10.59
CA GLY A 239 0.12 -0.75 -10.63
C GLY A 239 0.74 -0.32 -9.30
N PHE A 240 0.06 -0.53 -8.17
CA PHE A 240 0.60 -0.23 -6.86
C PHE A 240 1.54 -1.34 -6.41
N CYS A 241 2.72 -0.95 -5.93
CA CYS A 241 3.71 -1.87 -5.42
C CYS A 241 3.22 -2.59 -4.14
N LEU A 242 3.64 -3.82 -3.96
CA LEU A 242 3.54 -4.58 -2.73
C LEU A 242 4.96 -4.88 -2.25
N TYR A 243 5.25 -4.55 -0.97
CA TYR A 243 6.53 -4.91 -0.39
C TYR A 243 6.69 -6.43 -0.31
N GLY A 244 7.84 -6.91 -0.73
CA GLY A 244 8.14 -8.33 -0.89
C GLY A 244 7.95 -8.86 -2.32
N ASP A 245 7.21 -8.13 -3.16
CA ASP A 245 7.00 -8.46 -4.57
C ASP A 245 7.71 -7.46 -5.48
N GLU A 246 7.24 -6.19 -5.54
CA GLU A 246 7.79 -5.13 -6.40
C GLU A 246 8.95 -4.40 -5.76
N ILE A 247 8.96 -4.28 -4.46
CA ILE A 247 9.98 -3.54 -3.70
C ILE A 247 10.43 -4.36 -2.49
N ASP A 248 11.71 -4.29 -2.20
CA ASP A 248 12.35 -4.99 -1.11
C ASP A 248 13.70 -4.36 -0.72
N ASP A 249 14.47 -5.05 0.12
CA ASP A 249 15.80 -4.63 0.56
C ASP A 249 16.85 -4.55 -0.59
N THR A 250 16.53 -5.05 -1.78
CA THR A 250 17.45 -5.11 -2.95
C THR A 250 17.01 -4.25 -4.13
N THR A 251 15.83 -3.66 -4.05
CA THR A 251 15.25 -2.81 -5.10
C THR A 251 15.29 -1.35 -4.71
N SER A 252 15.72 -0.49 -5.64
CA SER A 252 15.73 0.96 -5.39
C SER A 252 14.40 1.61 -5.77
N PRO A 253 14.03 2.74 -5.14
CA PRO A 253 12.86 3.52 -5.55
C PRO A 253 12.91 3.96 -7.02
N ILE A 254 14.09 4.13 -7.59
CA ILE A 254 14.27 4.55 -8.99
C ILE A 254 13.97 3.39 -9.93
N GLU A 255 14.47 2.18 -9.63
CA GLU A 255 14.14 0.96 -10.40
C GLU A 255 12.64 0.64 -10.36
N ALA A 256 12.01 0.83 -9.19
CA ALA A 256 10.60 0.59 -8.95
C ALA A 256 9.65 1.64 -9.55
N GLY A 257 10.18 2.66 -10.25
CA GLY A 257 9.35 3.73 -10.81
C GLY A 257 8.82 4.73 -9.78
N LEU A 258 9.31 4.68 -8.54
CA LEU A 258 8.93 5.55 -7.42
C LEU A 258 9.77 6.84 -7.35
N GLY A 259 10.43 7.21 -8.44
CA GLY A 259 11.21 8.46 -8.56
C GLY A 259 10.37 9.73 -8.33
N TRP A 260 9.05 9.67 -8.48
CA TRP A 260 8.13 10.78 -8.24
C TRP A 260 7.97 11.11 -6.74
N ILE A 261 8.21 10.16 -5.83
CA ILE A 261 8.27 10.36 -4.37
C ILE A 261 9.71 10.42 -3.84
N THR A 262 10.72 10.37 -4.71
CA THR A 262 12.13 10.50 -4.33
C THR A 262 12.60 11.90 -4.65
N LYS A 263 12.66 12.77 -3.63
CA LYS A 263 12.85 14.22 -3.80
C LYS A 263 14.29 14.63 -3.58
N PHE A 264 14.91 15.22 -4.60
CA PHE A 264 16.29 15.73 -4.59
C PHE A 264 16.33 17.26 -4.52
N VAL A 265 15.40 17.86 -3.78
CA VAL A 265 15.35 19.31 -3.60
C VAL A 265 16.45 19.79 -2.65
N GLU A 266 16.76 21.11 -2.70
CA GLU A 266 17.72 21.74 -1.81
C GLU A 266 17.27 21.58 -0.34
N GLY A 267 18.24 21.31 0.55
CA GLY A 267 17.99 21.09 1.99
C GLY A 267 17.38 19.74 2.36
N LYS A 268 17.00 18.92 1.38
CA LYS A 268 16.54 17.54 1.61
C LYS A 268 17.71 16.58 1.61
N ASP A 269 18.10 16.12 2.81
CA ASP A 269 19.07 15.03 3.00
C ASP A 269 18.36 13.80 3.55
N PHE A 270 18.58 12.65 2.90
CA PHE A 270 17.99 11.37 3.32
C PHE A 270 18.96 10.22 3.03
N ILE A 271 18.70 9.08 3.64
CA ILE A 271 19.50 7.86 3.46
C ILE A 271 19.57 7.48 1.97
N ASP A 272 20.74 7.14 1.47
CA ASP A 272 21.01 6.80 0.05
C ASP A 272 20.80 7.92 -0.98
N ARG A 273 20.64 9.18 -0.55
CA ARG A 273 20.34 10.29 -1.46
C ARG A 273 21.30 10.39 -2.64
N GLU A 274 22.60 10.28 -2.42
CA GLU A 274 23.61 10.42 -3.48
C GLU A 274 23.53 9.27 -4.48
N LEU A 275 23.42 8.04 -4.01
CA LEU A 275 23.27 6.83 -4.83
C LEU A 275 22.00 6.89 -5.68
N LEU A 276 20.86 7.27 -5.08
CA LEU A 276 19.59 7.38 -5.80
C LEU A 276 19.57 8.56 -6.78
N ALA A 277 20.27 9.65 -6.47
CA ALA A 277 20.46 10.76 -7.41
C ALA A 277 21.30 10.36 -8.63
N GLU A 278 22.35 9.57 -8.42
CA GLU A 278 23.16 8.99 -9.50
C GLU A 278 22.31 8.06 -10.39
N GLN A 279 21.54 7.16 -9.80
CA GLN A 279 20.63 6.29 -10.55
C GLN A 279 19.62 7.09 -11.37
N LYS A 280 19.09 8.18 -10.81
CA LYS A 280 18.15 9.05 -11.54
C LYS A 280 18.80 9.77 -12.70
N ALA A 281 20.06 10.19 -12.56
CA ALA A 281 20.80 10.91 -13.60
C ALA A 281 21.30 10.00 -14.72
N ASN A 282 21.85 8.83 -14.36
CA ASN A 282 22.53 7.92 -15.28
C ASN A 282 21.62 6.78 -15.79
N GLY A 283 20.44 6.60 -15.17
CA GLY A 283 19.56 5.46 -15.41
C GLY A 283 19.92 4.27 -14.53
N VAL A 284 19.09 3.23 -14.61
CA VAL A 284 19.21 1.96 -13.87
C VAL A 284 19.29 0.79 -14.84
N GLU A 285 19.87 -0.31 -14.41
CA GLU A 285 20.04 -1.51 -15.24
C GLU A 285 18.70 -2.20 -15.55
N ARG A 286 17.78 -2.17 -14.60
CA ARG A 286 16.43 -2.77 -14.71
C ARG A 286 15.35 -1.79 -14.27
N LYS A 287 14.14 -1.99 -14.77
CA LYS A 287 12.98 -1.17 -14.40
C LYS A 287 11.75 -2.03 -14.17
N LEU A 288 10.95 -1.64 -13.20
CA LEU A 288 9.61 -2.16 -13.00
C LEU A 288 8.69 -1.63 -14.10
N VAL A 289 7.99 -2.55 -14.79
CA VAL A 289 7.06 -2.25 -15.88
C VAL A 289 5.76 -3.01 -15.72
N GLY A 290 4.67 -2.49 -16.31
CA GLY A 290 3.43 -3.23 -16.49
C GLY A 290 3.51 -4.12 -17.75
N LEU A 291 3.08 -5.37 -17.63
CA LEU A 291 2.95 -6.32 -18.75
C LEU A 291 1.50 -6.74 -18.93
N LYS A 292 1.00 -6.64 -20.15
CA LYS A 292 -0.31 -7.15 -20.56
C LYS A 292 -0.10 -8.30 -21.52
N MET A 293 -0.69 -9.46 -21.21
CA MET A 293 -0.57 -10.64 -22.07
C MET A 293 -1.28 -10.40 -23.41
N ILE A 294 -0.62 -10.76 -24.50
CA ILE A 294 -1.17 -10.86 -25.85
C ILE A 294 -1.72 -12.28 -26.03
N ASP A 295 -0.88 -13.28 -25.73
CA ASP A 295 -1.29 -14.67 -25.74
C ASP A 295 -2.09 -15.02 -24.49
N ARG A 296 -2.92 -16.07 -24.59
CA ARG A 296 -3.71 -16.56 -23.46
C ARG A 296 -2.80 -17.17 -22.39
N GLY A 297 -2.64 -16.49 -21.27
CA GLY A 297 -1.85 -16.92 -20.13
C GLY A 297 -2.06 -15.98 -18.93
N ILE A 298 -1.70 -16.44 -17.75
CA ILE A 298 -1.72 -15.64 -16.52
C ILE A 298 -0.30 -15.60 -15.98
N PRO A 299 0.36 -14.43 -15.97
CA PRO A 299 1.66 -14.29 -15.35
C PRO A 299 1.56 -14.54 -13.84
N ARG A 300 2.61 -15.10 -13.24
CA ARG A 300 2.69 -15.37 -11.80
C ARG A 300 4.05 -14.95 -11.30
N HIS A 301 4.11 -14.68 -10.01
CA HIS A 301 5.35 -14.36 -9.30
C HIS A 301 6.47 -15.32 -9.69
N GLU A 302 7.68 -14.78 -9.90
CA GLU A 302 8.90 -15.49 -10.31
C GLU A 302 8.88 -16.10 -11.74
N TYR A 303 7.81 -15.96 -12.52
CA TYR A 303 7.89 -16.35 -13.92
C TYR A 303 8.90 -15.48 -14.67
N LYS A 304 9.74 -16.12 -15.47
CA LYS A 304 10.76 -15.43 -16.25
C LYS A 304 10.14 -14.62 -17.39
N VAL A 305 10.74 -13.47 -17.65
CA VAL A 305 10.45 -12.64 -18.82
C VAL A 305 11.62 -12.77 -19.79
N ALA A 306 11.30 -12.98 -21.06
CA ALA A 306 12.28 -13.12 -22.13
C ALA A 306 12.01 -12.12 -23.26
N ASP A 307 13.04 -11.85 -24.06
CA ASP A 307 12.84 -11.18 -25.35
C ASP A 307 12.12 -12.11 -26.36
N THR A 308 11.87 -11.64 -27.57
CA THR A 308 11.21 -12.42 -28.63
C THR A 308 12.03 -13.59 -29.18
N GLU A 309 13.33 -13.63 -28.87
CA GLU A 309 14.26 -14.69 -29.22
C GLU A 309 14.39 -15.77 -28.13
N GLY A 310 13.82 -15.51 -26.94
CA GLY A 310 13.83 -16.42 -25.80
C GLY A 310 14.97 -16.17 -24.81
N ASN A 311 15.75 -15.09 -24.94
CA ASN A 311 16.77 -14.72 -23.97
C ASN A 311 16.12 -14.10 -22.73
N GLU A 312 16.52 -14.53 -21.54
CA GLU A 312 16.00 -14.02 -20.28
C GLU A 312 16.39 -12.54 -20.08
N ILE A 313 15.40 -11.70 -19.83
CA ILE A 313 15.56 -10.25 -19.63
C ILE A 313 15.01 -9.77 -18.28
N GLY A 314 14.32 -10.62 -17.52
CA GLY A 314 13.74 -10.26 -16.25
C GLY A 314 12.79 -11.30 -15.66
N HIS A 315 11.96 -10.87 -14.71
CA HIS A 315 11.00 -11.75 -14.02
C HIS A 315 9.73 -10.99 -13.63
N ILE A 316 8.64 -11.73 -13.47
CA ILE A 316 7.35 -11.23 -12.95
C ILE A 316 7.44 -11.08 -11.43
N THR A 317 7.06 -9.93 -10.93
CA THR A 317 6.92 -9.67 -9.50
C THR A 317 5.53 -10.03 -9.01
N SER A 318 4.49 -9.56 -9.71
CA SER A 318 3.09 -9.87 -9.41
C SER A 318 2.32 -10.11 -10.70
N GLY A 319 1.32 -10.98 -10.65
CA GLY A 319 0.53 -11.24 -11.85
C GLY A 319 -0.81 -11.92 -11.55
N THR A 320 -1.82 -11.55 -12.33
CA THR A 320 -3.18 -12.07 -12.20
C THR A 320 -3.94 -12.05 -13.52
N MET A 321 -5.10 -12.71 -13.54
CA MET A 321 -6.15 -12.43 -14.52
C MET A 321 -6.89 -11.17 -14.06
N SER A 322 -6.77 -10.06 -14.78
CA SER A 322 -7.49 -8.84 -14.43
C SER A 322 -9.00 -9.07 -14.49
N PRO A 323 -9.74 -8.85 -13.38
CA PRO A 323 -11.20 -8.97 -13.42
C PRO A 323 -11.86 -7.95 -14.34
N CYS A 324 -11.30 -6.73 -14.46
CA CYS A 324 -11.83 -5.68 -15.33
C CYS A 324 -11.51 -5.94 -16.81
N LEU A 325 -10.26 -6.25 -17.14
CA LEU A 325 -9.78 -6.40 -18.53
C LEU A 325 -10.00 -7.81 -19.10
N LYS A 326 -10.17 -8.82 -18.24
CA LYS A 326 -10.31 -10.25 -18.62
C LYS A 326 -9.12 -10.78 -19.41
N VAL A 327 -7.93 -10.24 -19.15
CA VAL A 327 -6.65 -10.69 -19.70
C VAL A 327 -5.62 -10.82 -18.57
N GLY A 328 -4.57 -11.62 -18.80
CA GLY A 328 -3.45 -11.69 -17.88
C GLY A 328 -2.70 -10.36 -17.84
N ILE A 329 -2.46 -9.84 -16.65
CA ILE A 329 -1.62 -8.67 -16.40
C ILE A 329 -0.59 -9.01 -15.34
N GLY A 330 0.54 -8.32 -15.34
CA GLY A 330 1.55 -8.46 -14.30
C GLY A 330 2.46 -7.26 -14.24
N MET A 331 3.13 -7.09 -13.12
CA MET A 331 4.30 -6.22 -13.02
C MET A 331 5.55 -7.08 -13.09
N ALA A 332 6.62 -6.53 -13.65
CA ALA A 332 7.86 -7.24 -13.87
C ALA A 332 9.06 -6.31 -13.84
N TYR A 333 10.17 -6.77 -13.30
CA TYR A 333 11.46 -6.16 -13.58
C TYR A 333 12.00 -6.69 -14.92
N VAL A 334 12.37 -5.77 -15.79
CA VAL A 334 13.04 -6.08 -17.06
C VAL A 334 14.28 -5.19 -17.21
N LYS A 335 15.27 -5.67 -18.01
CA LYS A 335 16.41 -4.84 -18.40
C LYS A 335 15.91 -3.54 -19.00
N SER A 336 16.53 -2.41 -18.69
CA SER A 336 16.04 -1.07 -19.05
C SER A 336 15.84 -0.84 -20.54
N GLU A 337 16.61 -1.53 -21.39
CA GLU A 337 16.46 -1.46 -22.86
C GLU A 337 15.12 -2.01 -23.35
N PHE A 338 14.47 -2.91 -22.58
CA PHE A 338 13.15 -3.50 -22.90
C PHE A 338 11.99 -2.79 -22.21
N ALA A 339 12.25 -1.78 -21.37
CA ALA A 339 11.24 -1.15 -20.52
C ALA A 339 10.32 -0.13 -21.24
N LYS A 340 10.54 0.12 -22.54
CA LYS A 340 9.75 1.10 -23.31
C LYS A 340 8.34 0.57 -23.53
N VAL A 341 7.32 1.40 -23.27
CA VAL A 341 5.91 1.09 -23.57
C VAL A 341 5.74 0.74 -25.06
N GLY A 342 5.02 -0.34 -25.34
CA GLY A 342 4.83 -0.92 -26.68
C GLY A 342 5.89 -1.97 -27.06
N THR A 343 6.88 -2.25 -26.20
CA THR A 343 7.84 -3.32 -26.46
C THR A 343 7.17 -4.68 -26.28
N GLU A 344 7.26 -5.56 -27.31
CA GLU A 344 6.83 -6.95 -27.22
C GLU A 344 7.90 -7.77 -26.49
N VAL A 345 7.49 -8.52 -25.50
CA VAL A 345 8.29 -9.45 -24.70
C VAL A 345 7.55 -10.77 -24.56
N CYS A 346 8.17 -11.78 -23.97
CA CYS A 346 7.53 -13.06 -23.70
C CYS A 346 7.57 -13.37 -22.19
N VAL A 347 6.48 -13.91 -21.67
CA VAL A 347 6.45 -14.54 -20.33
C VAL A 347 6.59 -16.05 -20.51
N ILE A 348 7.53 -16.66 -19.78
CA ILE A 348 7.78 -18.10 -19.86
C ILE A 348 6.81 -18.81 -18.90
N ILE A 349 5.82 -19.48 -19.49
CA ILE A 349 4.81 -20.25 -18.73
C ILE A 349 4.86 -21.71 -19.18
N ARG A 350 5.25 -22.62 -18.28
CA ARG A 350 5.38 -24.07 -18.57
C ARG A 350 6.21 -24.32 -19.84
N ASP A 351 7.40 -23.72 -19.87
CA ASP A 351 8.39 -23.82 -20.97
C ASP A 351 7.89 -23.29 -22.35
N ARG A 352 6.84 -22.47 -22.34
CA ARG A 352 6.32 -21.81 -23.54
C ARG A 352 6.54 -20.31 -23.45
N LEU A 353 7.03 -19.72 -24.52
CA LEU A 353 7.11 -18.27 -24.71
C LEU A 353 5.73 -17.74 -25.08
N LEU A 354 5.07 -17.06 -24.14
CA LEU A 354 3.77 -16.42 -24.37
C LEU A 354 3.97 -14.91 -24.50
N LYS A 355 3.51 -14.35 -25.59
CA LYS A 355 3.66 -12.94 -25.92
C LYS A 355 2.93 -12.04 -24.93
N ALA A 356 3.60 -10.97 -24.54
CA ALA A 356 3.09 -9.88 -23.75
C ALA A 356 3.63 -8.55 -24.29
N GLU A 357 3.01 -7.47 -23.91
CA GLU A 357 3.41 -6.10 -24.24
C GLU A 357 3.69 -5.30 -22.98
N VAL A 358 4.75 -4.51 -23.00
CA VAL A 358 5.03 -3.51 -21.98
C VAL A 358 4.01 -2.38 -22.11
N VAL A 359 3.23 -2.15 -21.07
CA VAL A 359 2.16 -1.14 -21.04
C VAL A 359 2.39 -0.07 -20.00
N LYS A 360 1.74 1.08 -20.18
CA LYS A 360 1.73 2.13 -19.16
C LYS A 360 0.85 1.73 -17.99
N LEU A 361 1.30 1.99 -16.77
CA LEU A 361 0.50 1.91 -15.56
C LEU A 361 -0.28 3.22 -15.32
N PRO A 362 -1.50 3.16 -14.73
CA PRO A 362 -2.23 1.95 -14.34
C PRO A 362 -2.76 1.13 -15.55
N PHE A 363 -3.14 -0.13 -15.30
CA PHE A 363 -3.75 -0.99 -16.35
C PHE A 363 -5.19 -0.57 -16.67
N VAL A 364 -5.92 -0.05 -15.66
CA VAL A 364 -7.32 0.42 -15.72
C VAL A 364 -7.48 1.77 -15.02
#